data_ac30b9457c8bec694597692841de2bbf
#
_entry.id   ac30b9457c8bec694597692841de2bbf
#
_cell.length_a   1.000
_cell.length_b   1.000
_cell.length_c   1.000
_cell.angle_alpha   90.00
_cell.angle_beta   90.00
_cell.angle_gamma   90.00
#
_symmetry.space_group_name_H-M   'P 1'
#
loop_
_entity.id
_entity.type
_entity.pdbx_description
1 polymer ?
#
loop_
_entity_poly.entity_id
_entity_poly.type
_entity_poly.pdbx_seq_one_letter_code
_entity_poly.pdbx_strand_id
1 'polypeptide(L)'
;SAIVNADNTLTIHGEVIPLDASQQQAIADYRSNLNDYLPRAKQIAQDGLALANDIIDDVGQSFDAPEAFDSVKASMQQFYADIEARYYQNGDLVLPADSFGSLRETWAEDFESAKKLFNEEFITSAFNAMSEKMKAEGGLNLTEMADTMSELKERIARRLEEHSVDVEKQSQEFCDSLDNMAEQEQELHKKIPQLKDYQIFTI
;
A
#
# COMPACT_ATOMS: atom_id res chain seq x y z
N SER A 1 -8.61 -0.11 -24.23
CA SER A 1 -8.75 -0.96 -23.02
C SER A 1 -9.29 -2.33 -23.40
N ALA A 2 -8.82 -3.33 -22.72
CA ALA A 2 -9.34 -4.68 -22.79
C ALA A 2 -10.14 -4.98 -21.52
N ILE A 3 -11.35 -5.48 -21.65
CA ILE A 3 -12.24 -5.76 -20.52
C ILE A 3 -12.51 -7.27 -20.49
N VAL A 4 -12.24 -7.88 -19.34
CA VAL A 4 -12.66 -9.25 -19.05
C VAL A 4 -13.93 -9.19 -18.22
N ASN A 5 -15.04 -9.61 -18.81
CA ASN A 5 -16.35 -9.59 -18.17
C ASN A 5 -16.51 -10.73 -17.14
N ALA A 6 -17.55 -10.64 -16.32
CA ALA A 6 -17.86 -11.64 -15.30
C ALA A 6 -18.07 -13.05 -15.85
N ASP A 7 -18.47 -13.19 -17.09
CA ASP A 7 -18.65 -14.45 -17.81
C ASP A 7 -17.36 -14.94 -18.53
N ASN A 8 -16.22 -14.30 -18.26
CA ASN A 8 -14.92 -14.55 -18.88
C ASN A 8 -14.87 -14.23 -20.39
N THR A 9 -15.78 -13.44 -20.91
CA THR A 9 -15.67 -12.89 -22.25
C THR A 9 -14.68 -11.72 -22.29
N LEU A 10 -13.91 -11.64 -23.37
CA LEU A 10 -12.96 -10.57 -23.62
C LEU A 10 -13.53 -9.59 -24.62
N THR A 11 -13.56 -8.31 -24.26
CA THR A 11 -13.89 -7.23 -25.19
C THR A 11 -12.71 -6.26 -25.33
N ILE A 12 -12.40 -5.88 -26.57
CA ILE A 12 -11.40 -4.85 -26.87
C ILE A 12 -12.09 -3.76 -27.69
N HIS A 13 -12.03 -2.53 -27.21
CA HIS A 13 -12.72 -1.39 -27.82
C HIS A 13 -14.24 -1.60 -28.03
N GLY A 14 -14.86 -2.39 -27.15
CA GLY A 14 -16.30 -2.72 -27.24
C GLY A 14 -16.63 -3.88 -28.17
N GLU A 15 -15.65 -4.46 -28.85
CA GLU A 15 -15.84 -5.66 -29.68
C GLU A 15 -15.47 -6.91 -28.90
N VAL A 16 -16.36 -7.91 -28.96
CA VAL A 16 -16.10 -9.22 -28.34
C VAL A 16 -15.05 -9.97 -29.18
N ILE A 17 -13.99 -10.39 -28.53
CA ILE A 17 -12.93 -11.17 -29.17
C ILE A 17 -13.27 -12.66 -29.07
N PRO A 18 -13.39 -13.36 -30.19
CA PRO A 18 -13.65 -14.80 -30.16
C PRO A 18 -12.42 -15.53 -29.59
N LEU A 19 -12.65 -16.37 -28.58
CA LEU A 19 -11.64 -17.16 -27.92
C LEU A 19 -11.91 -18.63 -28.10
N ASP A 20 -10.87 -19.43 -28.33
CA ASP A 20 -10.97 -20.88 -28.25
C ASP A 20 -11.05 -21.36 -26.78
N ALA A 21 -11.29 -22.64 -26.55
CA ALA A 21 -11.45 -23.21 -25.23
C ALA A 21 -10.20 -23.02 -24.35
N SER A 22 -9.01 -23.11 -24.91
CA SER A 22 -7.74 -22.88 -24.19
C SER A 22 -7.56 -21.43 -23.81
N GLN A 23 -7.91 -20.50 -24.66
CA GLN A 23 -7.86 -19.06 -24.42
C GLN A 23 -8.91 -18.64 -23.38
N GLN A 24 -10.12 -19.20 -23.44
CA GLN A 24 -11.17 -18.97 -22.45
C GLN A 24 -10.73 -19.44 -21.04
N GLN A 25 -10.11 -20.61 -20.96
CA GLN A 25 -9.60 -21.12 -19.70
C GLN A 25 -8.48 -20.23 -19.15
N ALA A 26 -7.56 -19.77 -20.00
CA ALA A 26 -6.49 -18.85 -19.59
C ALA A 26 -7.02 -17.52 -19.05
N ILE A 27 -8.04 -16.95 -19.67
CA ILE A 27 -8.72 -15.74 -19.20
C ILE A 27 -9.42 -15.98 -17.86
N ALA A 28 -10.13 -17.12 -17.71
CA ALA A 28 -10.81 -17.47 -16.48
C ALA A 28 -9.83 -17.62 -15.30
N ASP A 29 -8.72 -18.29 -15.51
CA ASP A 29 -7.68 -18.50 -14.51
C ASP A 29 -7.02 -17.16 -14.13
N TYR A 30 -6.70 -16.33 -15.09
CA TYR A 30 -6.12 -15.00 -14.86
C TYR A 30 -7.06 -14.11 -14.05
N ARG A 31 -8.34 -14.06 -14.41
CA ARG A 31 -9.35 -13.29 -13.69
C ARG A 31 -9.54 -13.80 -12.26
N SER A 32 -9.63 -15.12 -12.07
CA SER A 32 -9.74 -15.72 -10.74
C SER A 32 -8.56 -15.35 -9.86
N ASN A 33 -7.35 -15.44 -10.39
CA ASN A 33 -6.14 -15.10 -9.65
C ASN A 33 -6.07 -13.59 -9.30
N LEU A 34 -6.45 -12.71 -10.24
CA LEU A 34 -6.58 -11.29 -9.95
C LEU A 34 -7.55 -11.01 -8.80
N ASN A 35 -8.71 -11.61 -8.83
CA ASN A 35 -9.74 -11.43 -7.81
C ASN A 35 -9.30 -11.97 -6.43
N ASP A 36 -8.38 -12.93 -6.40
CA ASP A 36 -7.80 -13.44 -5.15
C ASP A 36 -6.67 -12.55 -4.61
N TYR A 37 -5.84 -11.99 -5.49
CA TYR A 37 -4.64 -11.22 -5.08
C TYR A 37 -4.93 -9.79 -4.67
N LEU A 38 -5.87 -9.12 -5.32
CA LEU A 38 -6.13 -7.70 -5.09
C LEU A 38 -6.72 -7.39 -3.71
N PRO A 39 -7.65 -8.20 -3.16
CA PRO A 39 -8.09 -8.03 -1.78
C PRO A 39 -6.95 -8.20 -0.75
N ARG A 40 -5.95 -9.04 -1.05
CA ARG A 40 -4.77 -9.22 -0.18
C ARG A 40 -3.89 -7.98 -0.16
N ALA A 41 -3.67 -7.33 -1.31
CA ALA A 41 -2.95 -6.07 -1.39
C ALA A 41 -3.61 -5.00 -0.53
N LYS A 42 -4.92 -4.86 -0.65
CA LYS A 42 -5.72 -3.93 0.14
C LYS A 42 -5.60 -4.25 1.64
N GLN A 43 -5.69 -5.52 2.02
CA GLN A 43 -5.55 -5.95 3.41
C GLN A 43 -4.17 -5.62 3.98
N ILE A 44 -3.10 -5.86 3.25
CA ILE A 44 -1.73 -5.52 3.68
C ILE A 44 -1.58 -4.01 3.90
N ALA A 45 -2.12 -3.19 3.00
CA ALA A 45 -2.10 -1.74 3.14
C ALA A 45 -2.92 -1.26 4.35
N GLN A 46 -4.07 -1.86 4.61
CA GLN A 46 -4.91 -1.57 5.78
C GLN A 46 -4.21 -1.99 7.08
N ASP A 47 -3.57 -3.14 7.11
CA ASP A 47 -2.81 -3.62 8.27
C ASP A 47 -1.62 -2.70 8.56
N GLY A 48 -0.94 -2.21 7.53
CA GLY A 48 0.13 -1.22 7.67
C GLY A 48 -0.36 0.11 8.24
N LEU A 49 -1.52 0.59 7.78
CA LEU A 49 -2.15 1.80 8.31
C LEU A 49 -2.58 1.62 9.77
N ALA A 50 -3.17 0.48 10.12
CA ALA A 50 -3.55 0.15 11.48
C ALA A 50 -2.34 0.12 12.41
N LEU A 51 -1.24 -0.49 11.98
CA LEU A 51 0.02 -0.51 12.72
C LEU A 51 0.57 0.90 12.96
N ALA A 52 0.56 1.75 11.94
CA ALA A 52 0.98 3.14 12.07
C ALA A 52 0.13 3.89 13.10
N ASN A 53 -1.18 3.72 13.08
CA ASN A 53 -2.10 4.32 14.05
C ASN A 53 -1.85 3.80 15.47
N ASP A 54 -1.60 2.52 15.66
CA ASP A 54 -1.30 1.92 16.97
C ASP A 54 0.00 2.50 17.56
N ILE A 55 1.04 2.67 16.75
CA ILE A 55 2.30 3.30 17.17
C ILE A 55 2.07 4.76 17.55
N ILE A 56 1.30 5.50 16.77
CA ILE A 56 0.96 6.90 17.04
C ILE A 56 0.21 7.02 18.36
N ASP A 57 -0.78 6.18 18.62
CA ASP A 57 -1.57 6.19 19.85
C ASP A 57 -0.72 5.87 21.08
N ASP A 58 0.13 4.85 20.98
CA ASP A 58 1.02 4.42 22.06
C ASP A 58 1.99 5.55 22.48
N VAL A 59 2.55 6.23 21.49
CA VAL A 59 3.46 7.35 21.73
C VAL A 59 2.71 8.60 22.21
N GLY A 60 1.56 8.91 21.62
CA GLY A 60 0.73 10.04 22.04
C GLY A 60 0.32 9.94 23.51
N GLN A 61 0.00 8.75 23.99
CA GLN A 61 -0.28 8.49 25.42
C GLN A 61 0.96 8.72 26.28
N SER A 62 2.14 8.33 25.81
CA SER A 62 3.40 8.54 26.54
C SER A 62 3.77 10.02 26.73
N PHE A 63 3.29 10.89 25.84
CA PHE A 63 3.54 12.35 25.91
C PHE A 63 2.44 13.13 26.63
N ASP A 64 1.38 12.49 27.12
CA ASP A 64 0.18 13.17 27.64
C ASP A 64 -0.44 14.17 26.63
N ALA A 65 -0.21 13.93 25.34
CA ALA A 65 -0.66 14.81 24.27
C ALA A 65 -1.17 13.98 23.08
N PRO A 66 -2.25 13.19 23.23
CA PRO A 66 -2.73 12.32 22.17
C PRO A 66 -3.14 13.07 20.91
N GLU A 67 -3.65 14.30 21.05
CA GLU A 67 -4.07 15.14 19.91
C GLU A 67 -2.91 15.72 19.10
N ALA A 68 -1.70 15.76 19.66
CA ALA A 68 -0.52 16.31 18.98
C ALA A 68 -0.12 15.52 17.72
N PHE A 69 -0.57 14.27 17.62
CA PHE A 69 -0.26 13.35 16.51
C PHE A 69 -1.42 13.13 15.52
N ASP A 70 -2.52 13.87 15.66
CA ASP A 70 -3.67 13.74 14.77
C ASP A 70 -3.32 14.09 13.31
N SER A 71 -2.38 15.03 13.11
CA SER A 71 -1.89 15.38 11.78
C SER A 71 -1.14 14.21 11.11
N VAL A 72 -0.39 13.44 11.87
CA VAL A 72 0.30 12.24 11.36
C VAL A 72 -0.70 11.20 10.89
N LYS A 73 -1.75 10.92 11.71
CA LYS A 73 -2.84 10.01 11.33
C LYS A 73 -3.54 10.46 10.06
N ALA A 74 -3.86 11.76 9.97
CA ALA A 74 -4.51 12.33 8.79
C ALA A 74 -3.64 12.21 7.53
N SER A 75 -2.33 12.47 7.64
CA SER A 75 -1.39 12.33 6.53
C SER A 75 -1.26 10.88 6.06
N MET A 76 -1.19 9.92 6.98
CA MET A 76 -1.12 8.50 6.64
C MET A 76 -2.41 8.00 6.00
N GLN A 77 -3.56 8.44 6.51
CA GLN A 77 -4.84 8.09 5.95
C GLN A 77 -5.05 8.68 4.55
N GLN A 78 -4.61 9.91 4.32
CA GLN A 78 -4.63 10.54 3.00
C GLN A 78 -3.71 9.81 2.02
N PHE A 79 -2.52 9.44 2.45
CA PHE A 79 -1.58 8.67 1.64
C PHE A 79 -2.18 7.31 1.22
N TYR A 80 -2.84 6.61 2.15
CA TYR A 80 -3.55 5.38 1.85
C TYR A 80 -4.68 5.60 0.83
N ALA A 81 -5.47 6.64 1.02
CA ALA A 81 -6.58 6.99 0.11
C ALA A 81 -6.08 7.33 -1.30
N ASP A 82 -4.94 8.02 -1.42
CA ASP A 82 -4.32 8.36 -2.70
C ASP A 82 -3.82 7.11 -3.43
N ILE A 83 -3.25 6.15 -2.70
CA ILE A 83 -2.86 4.85 -3.26
C ILE A 83 -4.09 4.07 -3.72
N GLU A 84 -5.11 3.96 -2.87
CA GLU A 84 -6.34 3.25 -3.21
C GLU A 84 -7.02 3.83 -4.46
N ALA A 85 -7.06 5.16 -4.59
CA ALA A 85 -7.63 5.85 -5.75
C ALA A 85 -6.91 5.54 -7.07
N ARG A 86 -5.64 5.16 -7.04
CA ARG A 86 -4.90 4.75 -8.25
C ARG A 86 -5.38 3.40 -8.80
N TYR A 87 -5.89 2.53 -7.95
CA TYR A 87 -6.30 1.16 -8.28
C TYR A 87 -7.82 0.99 -8.40
N TYR A 88 -8.61 1.92 -7.86
CA TYR A 88 -10.08 1.86 -7.92
C TYR A 88 -10.63 3.14 -8.54
N GLN A 89 -11.31 3.02 -9.68
CA GLN A 89 -12.00 4.11 -10.34
C GLN A 89 -13.48 3.74 -10.52
N ASN A 90 -14.37 4.55 -9.96
CA ASN A 90 -15.82 4.33 -10.03
C ASN A 90 -16.30 2.96 -9.51
N GLY A 91 -15.57 2.38 -8.56
CA GLY A 91 -15.87 1.06 -8.01
C GLY A 91 -15.25 -0.12 -8.78
N ASP A 92 -14.64 0.16 -9.92
CA ASP A 92 -13.95 -0.84 -10.75
C ASP A 92 -12.45 -0.84 -10.46
N LEU A 93 -11.86 -2.02 -10.45
CA LEU A 93 -10.43 -2.19 -10.33
C LEU A 93 -9.75 -1.83 -11.64
N VAL A 94 -8.89 -0.84 -11.59
CA VAL A 94 -8.06 -0.40 -12.71
C VAL A 94 -6.63 -0.81 -12.44
N LEU A 95 -6.12 -1.76 -13.22
CA LEU A 95 -4.69 -2.05 -13.22
C LEU A 95 -3.95 -0.94 -13.97
N PRO A 96 -2.82 -0.43 -13.45
CA PRO A 96 -1.99 0.52 -14.19
C PRO A 96 -1.58 -0.05 -15.55
N ALA A 97 -1.29 0.82 -16.50
CA ALA A 97 -0.88 0.45 -17.85
C ALA A 97 0.40 -0.42 -17.91
N ASP A 98 1.09 -0.48 -16.81
CA ASP A 98 2.35 -1.19 -16.68
C ASP A 98 2.13 -2.66 -16.31
N SER A 99 3.10 -3.49 -16.67
CA SER A 99 3.08 -4.92 -16.32
C SER A 99 3.07 -5.19 -14.82
N PHE A 100 2.65 -6.37 -14.39
CA PHE A 100 2.76 -6.78 -12.98
C PHE A 100 4.18 -6.72 -12.43
N GLY A 101 5.20 -6.86 -13.29
CA GLY A 101 6.60 -6.68 -12.90
C GLY A 101 6.90 -5.26 -12.43
N SER A 102 6.35 -4.25 -13.10
CA SER A 102 6.52 -2.83 -12.71
C SER A 102 5.69 -2.46 -11.48
N LEU A 103 4.58 -3.14 -11.20
CA LEU A 103 3.82 -2.95 -9.96
C LEU A 103 4.63 -3.23 -8.71
N ARG A 104 5.49 -4.24 -8.73
CA ARG A 104 6.37 -4.57 -7.60
C ARG A 104 7.32 -3.41 -7.28
N GLU A 105 7.92 -2.80 -8.29
CA GLU A 105 8.81 -1.65 -8.11
C GLU A 105 8.04 -0.44 -7.58
N THR A 106 6.87 -0.14 -8.17
CA THR A 106 6.01 0.95 -7.72
C THR A 106 5.56 0.79 -6.28
N TRP A 107 5.22 -0.42 -5.86
CA TRP A 107 4.82 -0.67 -4.46
C TRP A 107 5.99 -0.59 -3.49
N ALA A 108 7.17 -1.01 -3.88
CA ALA A 108 8.37 -0.82 -3.07
C ALA A 108 8.66 0.69 -2.86
N GLU A 109 8.52 1.50 -3.90
CA GLU A 109 8.65 2.96 -3.83
C GLU A 109 7.55 3.58 -2.95
N ASP A 110 6.31 3.15 -3.08
CA ASP A 110 5.19 3.60 -2.25
C ASP A 110 5.42 3.28 -0.77
N PHE A 111 5.93 2.09 -0.47
CA PHE A 111 6.25 1.69 0.90
C PHE A 111 7.36 2.54 1.51
N GLU A 112 8.43 2.80 0.77
CA GLU A 112 9.50 3.69 1.22
C GLU A 112 9.00 5.14 1.40
N SER A 113 8.12 5.61 0.51
CA SER A 113 7.49 6.92 0.63
C SER A 113 6.59 7.01 1.86
N ALA A 114 5.83 5.97 2.17
CA ALA A 114 5.01 5.88 3.39
C ALA A 114 5.86 5.94 4.66
N LYS A 115 6.94 5.19 4.71
CA LYS A 115 7.90 5.21 5.84
C LYS A 115 8.51 6.59 6.04
N LYS A 116 8.93 7.23 4.96
CA LYS A 116 9.53 8.57 4.99
C LYS A 116 8.53 9.60 5.50
N LEU A 117 7.31 9.61 4.95
CA LEU A 117 6.24 10.49 5.37
C LEU A 117 5.91 10.30 6.86
N PHE A 118 5.77 9.05 7.30
CA PHE A 118 5.51 8.72 8.70
C PHE A 118 6.61 9.27 9.61
N ASN A 119 7.87 9.01 9.29
CA ASN A 119 9.00 9.45 10.10
C ASN A 119 9.10 10.98 10.17
N GLU A 120 8.96 11.67 9.06
CA GLU A 120 9.05 13.13 8.99
C GLU A 120 7.92 13.81 9.77
N GLU A 121 6.69 13.41 9.53
CA GLU A 121 5.50 13.97 10.20
C GLU A 121 5.50 13.64 11.70
N PHE A 122 5.86 12.42 12.05
CA PHE A 122 5.91 11.97 13.44
C PHE A 122 6.96 12.73 14.25
N ILE A 123 8.18 12.84 13.74
CA ILE A 123 9.28 13.56 14.39
C ILE A 123 8.93 15.05 14.56
N THR A 124 8.35 15.67 13.54
CA THR A 124 7.92 17.06 13.59
C THR A 124 6.84 17.28 14.66
N SER A 125 5.84 16.41 14.70
CA SER A 125 4.74 16.48 15.69
C SER A 125 5.26 16.25 17.11
N ALA A 126 6.15 15.29 17.31
CA ALA A 126 6.78 15.02 18.60
C ALA A 126 7.63 16.19 19.08
N PHE A 127 8.41 16.79 18.20
CA PHE A 127 9.21 17.97 18.52
C PHE A 127 8.34 19.15 18.94
N ASN A 128 7.26 19.42 18.21
CA ASN A 128 6.33 20.49 18.53
C ASN A 128 5.64 20.27 19.88
N ALA A 129 5.16 19.05 20.14
CA ALA A 129 4.51 18.69 21.40
C ALA A 129 5.45 18.88 22.61
N MET A 130 6.71 18.43 22.49
CA MET A 130 7.71 18.61 23.53
C MET A 130 8.07 20.08 23.73
N SER A 131 8.23 20.83 22.65
CA SER A 131 8.54 22.26 22.69
C SER A 131 7.47 23.05 23.44
N GLU A 132 6.21 22.77 23.17
CA GLU A 132 5.09 23.41 23.86
C GLU A 132 5.02 23.04 25.35
N LYS A 133 5.21 21.76 25.67
CA LYS A 133 5.24 21.29 27.06
C LYS A 133 6.36 21.95 27.87
N MET A 134 7.56 22.03 27.33
CA MET A 134 8.69 22.66 27.98
C MET A 134 8.50 24.16 28.16
N LYS A 135 7.89 24.85 27.19
CA LYS A 135 7.55 26.28 27.35
C LYS A 135 6.54 26.51 28.47
N ALA A 136 5.56 25.62 28.63
CA ALA A 136 4.57 25.68 29.69
C ALA A 136 5.18 25.44 31.08
N GLU A 137 6.23 24.61 31.17
CA GLU A 137 6.93 24.24 32.40
C GLU A 137 8.07 25.20 32.80
N GLY A 138 8.33 26.24 32.04
CA GLY A 138 9.25 27.31 32.41
C GLY A 138 10.49 27.49 31.54
N GLY A 139 10.59 26.82 30.42
CA GLY A 139 11.64 27.06 29.42
C GLY A 139 12.08 25.83 28.65
N LEU A 140 12.71 26.09 27.51
CA LEU A 140 13.25 25.06 26.63
C LEU A 140 14.57 24.50 27.16
N ASN A 141 14.62 23.20 27.42
CA ASN A 141 15.82 22.43 27.67
C ASN A 141 16.18 21.58 26.44
N LEU A 142 17.13 22.08 25.64
CA LEU A 142 17.53 21.43 24.39
C LEU A 142 18.17 20.05 24.59
N THR A 143 18.87 19.86 25.72
CA THR A 143 19.49 18.56 26.03
C THR A 143 18.42 17.51 26.35
N GLU A 144 17.44 17.86 27.17
CA GLU A 144 16.32 17.00 27.52
C GLU A 144 15.48 16.68 26.30
N MET A 145 15.24 17.65 25.40
CA MET A 145 14.58 17.42 24.12
C MET A 145 15.33 16.43 23.26
N ALA A 146 16.65 16.57 23.12
CA ALA A 146 17.48 15.67 22.32
C ALA A 146 17.44 14.25 22.87
N ASP A 147 17.53 14.07 24.18
CA ASP A 147 17.48 12.77 24.86
C ASP A 147 16.11 12.12 24.67
N THR A 148 15.03 12.86 24.87
CA THR A 148 13.65 12.37 24.67
C THR A 148 13.39 11.99 23.22
N MET A 149 13.88 12.78 22.25
CA MET A 149 13.76 12.45 20.83
C MET A 149 14.53 11.19 20.45
N SER A 150 15.71 11.00 21.05
CA SER A 150 16.50 9.79 20.85
C SER A 150 15.78 8.54 21.37
N GLU A 151 15.25 8.61 22.59
CA GLU A 151 14.44 7.54 23.19
C GLU A 151 13.19 7.24 22.35
N LEU A 152 12.54 8.26 21.82
CA LEU A 152 11.38 8.13 20.96
C LEU A 152 11.72 7.39 19.67
N LYS A 153 12.81 7.77 19.00
CA LYS A 153 13.29 7.08 17.80
C LYS A 153 13.59 5.60 18.05
N GLU A 154 14.22 5.28 19.16
CA GLU A 154 14.50 3.90 19.55
C GLU A 154 13.23 3.10 19.84
N ARG A 155 12.24 3.73 20.50
CA ARG A 155 10.95 3.10 20.79
C ARG A 155 10.17 2.80 19.50
N ILE A 156 10.13 3.75 18.58
CA ILE A 156 9.49 3.55 17.26
C ILE A 156 10.19 2.43 16.50
N ALA A 157 11.52 2.45 16.44
CA ALA A 157 12.30 1.43 15.76
C ALA A 157 12.03 0.03 16.33
N ARG A 158 11.98 -0.12 17.66
CA ARG A 158 11.63 -1.39 18.30
C ARG A 158 10.21 -1.85 17.99
N ARG A 159 9.22 -0.94 18.04
CA ARG A 159 7.83 -1.26 17.69
C ARG A 159 7.68 -1.70 16.25
N LEU A 160 8.34 -1.00 15.32
CA LEU A 160 8.37 -1.38 13.92
C LEU A 160 9.03 -2.76 13.72
N GLU A 161 10.11 -3.04 14.42
CA GLU A 161 10.80 -4.33 14.34
C GLU A 161 9.95 -5.47 14.92
N GLU A 162 9.31 -5.27 16.08
CA GLU A 162 8.44 -6.27 16.71
C GLU A 162 7.23 -6.66 15.84
N HIS A 163 6.67 -5.70 15.11
CA HIS A 163 5.50 -5.88 14.25
C HIS A 163 5.85 -6.11 12.77
N SER A 164 7.11 -5.87 12.37
CA SER A 164 7.52 -5.98 10.97
C SER A 164 7.60 -7.42 10.48
N VAL A 165 7.83 -8.39 11.36
CA VAL A 165 8.00 -9.81 10.98
C VAL A 165 6.76 -10.35 10.27
N ASP A 166 5.56 -10.08 10.80
CA ASP A 166 4.31 -10.54 10.17
C ASP A 166 4.01 -9.75 8.89
N VAL A 167 4.24 -8.45 8.89
CA VAL A 167 4.04 -7.58 7.71
C VAL A 167 5.06 -7.92 6.60
N GLU A 168 6.33 -8.15 6.95
CA GLU A 168 7.34 -8.60 5.99
C GLU A 168 7.01 -9.94 5.37
N LYS A 169 6.54 -10.90 6.17
CA LYS A 169 6.11 -12.20 5.68
C LYS A 169 4.94 -12.08 4.71
N GLN A 170 3.90 -11.34 5.07
CA GLN A 170 2.75 -11.10 4.20
C GLN A 170 3.16 -10.36 2.93
N SER A 171 4.04 -9.37 3.04
CA SER A 171 4.56 -8.61 1.89
C SER A 171 5.40 -9.49 0.97
N GLN A 172 6.24 -10.39 1.52
CA GLN A 172 7.03 -11.32 0.72
C GLN A 172 6.15 -12.33 0.00
N GLU A 173 5.20 -12.95 0.68
CA GLU A 173 4.22 -13.85 0.08
C GLU A 173 3.42 -13.18 -1.04
N PHE A 174 3.08 -11.92 -0.84
CA PHE A 174 2.37 -11.13 -1.84
C PHE A 174 3.27 -10.76 -3.04
N CYS A 175 4.55 -10.41 -2.82
CA CYS A 175 5.52 -10.19 -3.90
C CYS A 175 5.74 -11.45 -4.74
N ASP A 176 5.83 -12.62 -4.10
CA ASP A 176 5.93 -13.91 -4.79
C ASP A 176 4.68 -14.18 -5.63
N SER A 177 3.51 -13.81 -5.13
CA SER A 177 2.25 -13.87 -5.87
C SER A 177 2.22 -12.93 -7.08
N LEU A 178 2.81 -11.74 -6.97
CA LEU A 178 2.95 -10.80 -8.10
C LEU A 178 3.86 -11.34 -9.19
N ASP A 179 4.95 -12.00 -8.84
CA ASP A 179 5.83 -12.64 -9.82
C ASP A 179 5.07 -13.73 -10.59
N ASN A 180 4.25 -14.53 -9.91
CA ASN A 180 3.36 -15.49 -10.56
C ASN A 180 2.32 -14.82 -11.48
N MET A 181 1.76 -13.70 -11.08
CA MET A 181 0.82 -12.94 -11.91
C MET A 181 1.50 -12.36 -13.15
N ALA A 182 2.73 -11.87 -13.02
CA ALA A 182 3.53 -11.39 -14.15
C ALA A 182 3.81 -12.50 -15.16
N GLU A 183 4.13 -13.70 -14.71
CA GLU A 183 4.30 -14.86 -15.58
C GLU A 183 2.99 -15.25 -16.28
N GLN A 184 1.88 -15.27 -15.55
CA GLN A 184 0.56 -15.56 -16.12
C GLN A 184 0.13 -14.52 -17.17
N GLU A 185 0.41 -13.24 -16.94
CA GLU A 185 0.17 -12.17 -17.91
C GLU A 185 0.97 -12.40 -19.20
N GLN A 186 2.24 -12.74 -19.08
CA GLN A 186 3.06 -13.05 -20.26
C GLN A 186 2.55 -14.26 -21.04
N GLU A 187 2.16 -15.33 -20.33
CA GLU A 187 1.55 -16.51 -20.96
C GLU A 187 0.21 -16.17 -21.64
N LEU A 188 -0.58 -15.31 -21.01
CA LEU A 188 -1.83 -14.82 -21.58
C LEU A 188 -1.59 -14.03 -22.88
N HIS A 189 -0.58 -13.15 -22.90
CA HIS A 189 -0.19 -12.42 -24.11
C HIS A 189 0.30 -13.33 -25.24
N LYS A 190 0.94 -14.45 -24.92
CA LYS A 190 1.32 -15.45 -25.92
C LYS A 190 0.12 -16.19 -26.49
N LYS A 191 -0.85 -16.53 -25.64
CA LYS A 191 -2.07 -17.24 -26.05
C LYS A 191 -3.07 -16.33 -26.77
N ILE A 192 -3.14 -15.08 -26.38
CA ILE A 192 -4.05 -14.06 -26.92
C ILE A 192 -3.23 -12.83 -27.32
N PRO A 193 -2.59 -12.84 -28.50
CA PRO A 193 -1.72 -11.75 -28.94
C PRO A 193 -2.41 -10.39 -29.03
N GLN A 194 -3.74 -10.37 -29.19
CA GLN A 194 -4.54 -9.15 -29.21
C GLN A 194 -4.50 -8.36 -27.90
N LEU A 195 -4.13 -9.00 -26.77
CA LEU A 195 -4.00 -8.34 -25.46
C LEU A 195 -2.68 -7.62 -25.23
N LYS A 196 -1.67 -7.86 -26.05
CA LYS A 196 -0.29 -7.44 -25.79
C LYS A 196 -0.11 -5.93 -25.51
N ASP A 197 -0.93 -5.09 -26.14
CA ASP A 197 -0.83 -3.63 -26.08
C ASP A 197 -1.97 -2.98 -25.28
N TYR A 198 -2.73 -3.77 -24.52
CA TYR A 198 -3.91 -3.29 -23.80
C TYR A 198 -3.82 -3.54 -22.30
N GLN A 199 -4.27 -2.55 -21.53
CA GLN A 199 -4.62 -2.75 -20.13
C GLN A 199 -5.82 -3.68 -20.01
N ILE A 200 -5.74 -4.61 -19.06
CA ILE A 200 -6.82 -5.54 -18.75
C ILE A 200 -7.60 -5.00 -17.55
N PHE A 201 -8.89 -4.79 -17.75
CA PHE A 201 -9.83 -4.47 -16.67
C PHE A 201 -10.67 -5.72 -16.38
N THR A 202 -11.00 -5.94 -15.12
CA THR A 202 -11.95 -7.00 -14.71
C THR A 202 -13.18 -6.34 -14.12
N ILE A 203 -14.36 -6.79 -14.52
CA ILE A 203 -15.63 -6.39 -13.96
C ILE A 203 -16.21 -7.56 -13.15
#